data_8126d63993c35a6ea2c684e51b0c3f36
#
_entry.id   8126d63993c35a6ea2c684e51b0c3f36
#
_cell.length_a   1.000
_cell.length_b   1.000
_cell.length_c   1.000
_cell.angle_alpha   90.00
_cell.angle_beta   90.00
_cell.angle_gamma   90.00
#
_symmetry.space_group_name_H-M   'P 1'
#
loop_
_entity.id
_entity.type
_entity.pdbx_description
1 polymer ?
#
loop_
_entity_poly.entity_id
_entity_poly.type
_entity_poly.pdbx_seq_one_letter_code
_entity_poly.pdbx_strand_id
1 'polypeptide(L)'
;MRLYNSLYETALKQEMSKNLIGDLVRVFANDVDFQRPVAPGDSFEAFYEDSDDGERSELLYASITTRNETYRYYRFVTPDDNALDYYDENGRSTRKFLIRKPIAAGEQRSTFGMRRHPILRYTRMHTGVDWSGPIGTPIFAAGNGVIIKSGRESGYGNRIEIQHPNGYVTTYNHMSGFARGMVEGARVRQGQVVGYLGMTGLATGPHLHYEVIVNGHFVDPLRVKQIGRAH
;
A
#
# COMPACT_ATOMS: atom_id res chain seq x y z
N MET A 1 -21.86 16.85 12.84
CA MET A 1 -20.73 17.20 11.92
C MET A 1 -19.82 15.99 11.82
N ARG A 2 -19.23 15.70 10.65
CA ARG A 2 -18.22 14.63 10.50
C ARG A 2 -16.87 15.10 11.00
N LEU A 3 -16.04 14.18 11.48
CA LEU A 3 -14.71 14.48 12.00
C LEU A 3 -13.85 15.23 10.97
N TYR A 4 -13.89 14.82 9.69
CA TYR A 4 -13.21 15.52 8.60
C TYR A 4 -13.58 17.01 8.54
N ASN A 5 -14.86 17.31 8.51
CA ASN A 5 -15.33 18.71 8.38
C ASN A 5 -14.91 19.56 9.59
N SER A 6 -15.05 18.98 10.80
CA SER A 6 -14.65 19.66 12.03
C SER A 6 -13.14 19.95 12.07
N LEU A 7 -12.32 18.95 11.73
CA LEU A 7 -10.87 19.12 11.64
C LEU A 7 -10.51 20.18 10.60
N TYR A 8 -11.08 20.07 9.41
CA TYR A 8 -10.80 20.99 8.29
C TYR A 8 -11.13 22.44 8.64
N GLU A 9 -12.33 22.70 9.18
CA GLU A 9 -12.75 24.04 9.60
C GLU A 9 -11.89 24.59 10.74
N THR A 10 -11.53 23.73 11.72
CA THR A 10 -10.69 24.15 12.84
C THR A 10 -9.28 24.46 12.37
N ALA A 11 -8.70 23.65 11.50
CA ALA A 11 -7.36 23.87 10.95
C ALA A 11 -7.29 25.16 10.11
N LEU A 12 -8.33 25.44 9.29
CA LEU A 12 -8.42 26.71 8.56
C LEU A 12 -8.50 27.92 9.49
N LYS A 13 -9.22 27.84 10.61
CA LYS A 13 -9.29 28.91 11.62
C LYS A 13 -7.94 29.16 12.31
N GLN A 14 -7.07 28.15 12.32
CA GLN A 14 -5.69 28.26 12.82
C GLN A 14 -4.69 28.60 11.70
N GLU A 15 -5.20 29.14 10.58
CA GLU A 15 -4.41 29.61 9.43
C GLU A 15 -3.56 28.52 8.73
N MET A 16 -3.88 27.22 8.95
CA MET A 16 -3.21 26.15 8.24
C MET A 16 -3.55 26.17 6.75
N SER A 17 -2.55 26.01 5.90
CA SER A 17 -2.75 25.92 4.45
C SER A 17 -3.54 24.68 4.06
N LYS A 18 -4.28 24.73 2.95
CA LYS A 18 -5.08 23.58 2.45
C LYS A 18 -4.20 22.36 2.14
N ASN A 19 -2.95 22.58 1.68
CA ASN A 19 -1.99 21.52 1.41
C ASN A 19 -1.59 20.82 2.70
N LEU A 20 -1.27 21.60 3.75
CA LEU A 20 -0.91 21.08 5.07
C LEU A 20 -2.05 20.29 5.72
N ILE A 21 -3.30 20.77 5.59
CA ILE A 21 -4.49 20.04 6.05
C ILE A 21 -4.65 18.72 5.28
N GLY A 22 -4.39 18.73 3.97
CA GLY A 22 -4.38 17.53 3.14
C GLY A 22 -3.32 16.51 3.58
N ASP A 23 -2.12 16.97 3.90
CA ASP A 23 -1.04 16.13 4.44
C ASP A 23 -1.41 15.56 5.81
N LEU A 24 -1.97 16.37 6.72
CA LEU A 24 -2.48 15.93 8.02
C LEU A 24 -3.51 14.81 7.87
N VAL A 25 -4.53 14.99 7.05
CA VAL A 25 -5.55 13.96 6.82
C VAL A 25 -4.95 12.70 6.21
N ARG A 26 -3.99 12.84 5.28
CA ARG A 26 -3.32 11.70 4.62
C ARG A 26 -2.51 10.87 5.61
N VAL A 27 -1.81 11.49 6.54
CA VAL A 27 -1.00 10.82 7.56
C VAL A 27 -1.87 9.87 8.41
N PHE A 28 -3.08 10.28 8.77
CA PHE A 28 -3.97 9.50 9.62
C PHE A 28 -5.02 8.67 8.87
N ALA A 29 -5.04 8.69 7.53
CA ALA A 29 -6.10 8.07 6.73
C ALA A 29 -6.26 6.55 6.93
N ASN A 30 -5.24 5.87 7.46
CA ASN A 30 -5.27 4.43 7.73
C ASN A 30 -5.76 4.07 9.13
N ASP A 31 -5.72 5.00 10.09
CA ASP A 31 -5.94 4.75 11.51
C ASP A 31 -7.20 5.44 12.02
N VAL A 32 -7.60 6.54 11.38
CA VAL A 32 -8.73 7.37 11.80
C VAL A 32 -9.85 7.33 10.75
N ASP A 33 -11.05 6.95 11.18
CA ASP A 33 -12.25 7.08 10.36
C ASP A 33 -12.74 8.55 10.38
N PHE A 34 -12.33 9.31 9.40
CA PHE A 34 -12.72 10.71 9.22
C PHE A 34 -14.19 10.91 8.85
N GLN A 35 -14.92 9.85 8.46
CA GLN A 35 -16.34 9.92 8.13
C GLN A 35 -17.25 9.79 9.35
N ARG A 36 -16.70 9.32 10.48
CA ARG A 36 -17.45 9.23 11.73
C ARG A 36 -17.88 10.61 12.25
N PRO A 37 -18.93 10.68 13.08
CA PRO A 37 -19.27 11.90 13.80
C PRO A 37 -18.13 12.35 14.73
N VAL A 38 -17.90 13.68 14.81
CA VAL A 38 -17.02 14.26 15.82
C VAL A 38 -17.61 14.02 17.24
N ALA A 39 -16.74 13.79 18.20
CA ALA A 39 -17.10 13.51 19.57
C ALA A 39 -16.39 14.45 20.56
N PRO A 40 -16.96 14.70 21.75
CA PRO A 40 -16.26 15.39 22.81
C PRO A 40 -14.95 14.67 23.15
N GLY A 41 -13.86 15.45 23.27
CA GLY A 41 -12.51 14.93 23.51
C GLY A 41 -11.71 14.62 22.25
N ASP A 42 -12.32 14.66 21.05
CA ASP A 42 -11.55 14.62 19.83
C ASP A 42 -10.71 15.91 19.70
N SER A 43 -9.43 15.75 19.46
CA SER A 43 -8.50 16.86 19.27
C SER A 43 -7.40 16.50 18.27
N PHE A 44 -6.74 17.48 17.73
CA PHE A 44 -5.53 17.26 16.94
C PHE A 44 -4.46 18.31 17.31
N GLU A 45 -3.22 17.94 17.09
CA GLU A 45 -2.06 18.81 17.16
C GLU A 45 -1.28 18.68 15.85
N ALA A 46 -0.72 19.77 15.39
CA ALA A 46 0.16 19.79 14.24
C ALA A 46 1.33 20.74 14.50
N PHE A 47 2.54 20.24 14.32
CA PHE A 47 3.75 21.05 14.31
C PHE A 47 4.29 21.04 12.88
N TYR A 48 4.44 22.21 12.31
CA TYR A 48 4.88 22.37 10.92
C TYR A 48 5.83 23.55 10.79
N GLU A 49 6.59 23.55 9.75
CA GLU A 49 7.53 24.60 9.38
C GLU A 49 7.05 25.22 8.07
N ASP A 50 6.99 26.55 8.04
CA ASP A 50 6.73 27.27 6.81
C ASP A 50 8.04 27.42 6.05
N SER A 51 8.03 27.13 4.73
CA SER A 51 9.22 27.35 3.91
C SER A 51 9.49 28.83 3.75
N ASP A 52 10.77 29.22 3.75
CA ASP A 52 11.23 30.62 3.63
C ASP A 52 10.71 31.32 2.35
N ASP A 53 10.35 30.56 1.32
CA ASP A 53 9.78 31.04 0.06
C ASP A 53 8.23 31.14 0.08
N GLY A 54 7.58 30.72 1.17
CA GLY A 54 6.13 30.75 1.33
C GLY A 54 5.34 29.78 0.42
N GLU A 55 6.02 28.95 -0.36
CA GLU A 55 5.35 28.08 -1.33
C GLU A 55 4.83 26.77 -0.72
N ARG A 56 5.44 26.25 0.36
CA ARG A 56 5.02 24.98 0.93
C ARG A 56 5.40 24.80 2.40
N SER A 57 4.40 24.75 3.27
CA SER A 57 4.61 24.34 4.67
C SER A 57 4.85 22.83 4.76
N GLU A 58 5.76 22.39 5.62
CA GLU A 58 6.07 20.99 5.87
C GLU A 58 5.55 20.54 7.24
N LEU A 59 4.70 19.49 7.25
CA LEU A 59 4.25 18.87 8.49
C LEU A 59 5.38 18.06 9.12
N LEU A 60 5.85 18.44 10.31
CA LEU A 60 6.95 17.78 11.01
C LEU A 60 6.45 16.75 12.03
N TYR A 61 5.35 17.04 12.69
CA TYR A 61 4.70 16.18 13.67
C TYR A 61 3.20 16.42 13.62
N ALA A 62 2.44 15.36 13.85
CA ALA A 62 1.02 15.47 14.09
C ALA A 62 0.53 14.43 15.08
N SER A 63 -0.50 14.80 15.85
CA SER A 63 -1.29 13.88 16.64
C SER A 63 -2.78 14.06 16.42
N ILE A 64 -3.52 12.96 16.50
CA ILE A 64 -4.99 12.96 16.58
C ILE A 64 -5.38 12.14 17.79
N THR A 65 -6.09 12.75 18.71
CA THR A 65 -6.74 12.08 19.84
C THR A 65 -8.20 11.84 19.49
N THR A 66 -8.60 10.59 19.56
CA THR A 66 -9.99 10.17 19.49
C THR A 66 -10.45 9.72 20.87
N ARG A 67 -11.73 9.41 21.05
CA ARG A 67 -12.31 9.01 22.37
C ARG A 67 -11.44 8.02 23.16
N ASN A 68 -10.76 7.09 22.49
CA ASN A 68 -10.09 5.95 23.12
C ASN A 68 -8.59 5.86 22.82
N GLU A 69 -8.10 6.58 21.82
CA GLU A 69 -6.74 6.42 21.34
C GLU A 69 -6.15 7.74 20.87
N THR A 70 -4.85 7.88 21.05
CA THR A 70 -4.05 8.98 20.50
C THR A 70 -3.03 8.40 19.54
N TYR A 71 -3.11 8.84 18.29
CA TYR A 71 -2.16 8.50 17.24
C TYR A 71 -1.16 9.64 17.12
N ARG A 72 0.14 9.33 17.06
CA ARG A 72 1.23 10.30 16.92
C ARG A 72 2.13 9.89 15.79
N TYR A 73 2.45 10.83 14.90
CA TYR A 73 3.33 10.57 13.77
C TYR A 73 4.36 11.69 13.62
N TYR A 74 5.58 11.27 13.34
CA TYR A 74 6.76 12.10 13.18
C TYR A 74 7.27 12.00 11.76
N ARG A 75 7.55 13.15 11.13
CA ARG A 75 8.22 13.19 9.84
C ARG A 75 9.67 12.73 10.01
N PHE A 76 10.09 11.79 9.21
CA PHE A 76 11.43 11.25 9.23
C PHE A 76 11.92 10.91 7.83
N VAL A 77 13.20 11.21 7.56
CA VAL A 77 13.90 10.83 6.32
C VAL A 77 14.81 9.67 6.65
N THR A 78 14.56 8.51 6.06
CA THR A 78 15.38 7.32 6.28
C THR A 78 16.76 7.50 5.66
N PRO A 79 17.87 7.29 6.42
CA PRO A 79 19.23 7.56 5.94
C PRO A 79 19.73 6.58 4.87
N ASP A 80 19.12 5.41 4.78
CA ASP A 80 19.53 4.35 3.85
C ASP A 80 18.98 4.53 2.42
N ASP A 81 17.82 5.12 2.25
CA ASP A 81 17.17 5.33 0.95
C ASP A 81 16.70 6.76 0.71
N ASN A 82 16.96 7.66 1.67
CA ASN A 82 16.56 9.07 1.64
C ASN A 82 15.04 9.27 1.42
N ALA A 83 14.23 8.29 1.87
CA ALA A 83 12.78 8.34 1.74
C ALA A 83 12.15 9.12 2.89
N LEU A 84 11.36 10.14 2.52
CA LEU A 84 10.54 10.88 3.47
C LEU A 84 9.26 10.10 3.75
N ASP A 85 8.95 9.90 5.03
CA ASP A 85 7.69 9.31 5.48
C ASP A 85 7.35 9.74 6.90
N TYR A 86 6.17 9.33 7.39
CA TYR A 86 5.73 9.56 8.77
C TYR A 86 5.73 8.25 9.54
N TYR A 87 6.26 8.29 10.74
CA TYR A 87 6.45 7.12 11.60
C TYR A 87 5.84 7.36 12.97
N ASP A 88 5.23 6.32 13.55
CA ASP A 88 4.79 6.34 14.94
C ASP A 88 5.98 6.24 15.92
N GLU A 89 5.72 6.35 17.22
CA GLU A 89 6.72 6.23 18.29
C GLU A 89 7.45 4.88 18.34
N ASN A 90 6.92 3.86 17.64
CA ASN A 90 7.53 2.54 17.50
C ASN A 90 8.29 2.38 16.16
N GLY A 91 8.43 3.44 15.38
CA GLY A 91 9.06 3.43 14.07
C GLY A 91 8.25 2.72 12.98
N ARG A 92 6.92 2.65 13.13
CA ARG A 92 6.03 2.10 12.10
C ARG A 92 5.56 3.22 11.18
N SER A 93 5.75 3.03 9.88
CA SER A 93 5.29 3.97 8.85
C SER A 93 3.76 4.05 8.79
N THR A 94 3.22 5.25 8.52
CA THR A 94 1.80 5.49 8.25
C THR A 94 1.31 4.81 6.96
N ARG A 95 2.21 4.43 6.07
CA ARG A 95 1.87 3.71 4.85
C ARG A 95 1.41 2.30 5.19
N LYS A 96 0.38 1.84 4.50
CA LYS A 96 0.00 0.43 4.58
C LYS A 96 1.20 -0.42 4.21
N PHE A 97 1.49 -1.43 5.02
CA PHE A 97 2.61 -2.33 4.78
C PHE A 97 2.58 -2.93 3.36
N LEU A 98 1.39 -3.34 2.89
CA LEU A 98 1.19 -3.79 1.52
C LEU A 98 -0.10 -3.19 0.92
N ILE A 99 -0.01 -2.77 -0.34
CA ILE A 99 -1.17 -2.38 -1.14
C ILE A 99 -1.95 -3.65 -1.52
N ARG A 100 -3.26 -3.66 -1.25
CA ARG A 100 -4.15 -4.79 -1.57
C ARG A 100 -4.49 -4.91 -3.05
N LYS A 101 -4.58 -3.78 -3.76
CA LYS A 101 -4.85 -3.68 -5.19
C LYS A 101 -3.66 -3.00 -5.89
N PRO A 102 -2.62 -3.76 -6.29
CA PRO A 102 -1.39 -3.20 -6.85
C PRO A 102 -1.48 -2.93 -8.36
N ILE A 103 -2.62 -2.43 -8.84
CA ILE A 103 -2.83 -2.02 -10.24
C ILE A 103 -3.54 -0.67 -10.31
N ALA A 104 -3.24 0.10 -11.37
CA ALA A 104 -3.81 1.43 -11.58
C ALA A 104 -5.31 1.39 -11.87
N ALA A 105 -5.76 0.41 -12.64
CA ALA A 105 -7.16 0.23 -13.03
C ALA A 105 -7.49 -1.26 -13.15
N GLY A 106 -8.76 -1.61 -12.94
CA GLY A 106 -9.22 -2.98 -13.08
C GLY A 106 -10.18 -3.40 -11.96
N GLU A 107 -10.78 -4.57 -12.14
CA GLU A 107 -11.77 -5.14 -11.24
C GLU A 107 -11.27 -6.47 -10.66
N GLN A 108 -11.69 -6.77 -9.44
CA GLN A 108 -11.41 -8.04 -8.82
C GLN A 108 -12.23 -9.13 -9.50
N ARG A 109 -11.56 -10.12 -10.04
CA ARG A 109 -12.20 -11.23 -10.77
C ARG A 109 -12.32 -12.49 -9.93
N SER A 110 -11.33 -12.72 -9.08
CA SER A 110 -11.22 -13.93 -8.29
C SER A 110 -10.56 -13.67 -6.96
N THR A 111 -11.01 -14.40 -5.94
CA THR A 111 -10.48 -14.31 -4.57
C THR A 111 -9.54 -15.47 -4.27
N PHE A 112 -8.75 -15.31 -3.21
CA PHE A 112 -7.95 -16.37 -2.59
C PHE A 112 -8.84 -17.48 -2.02
N GLY A 113 -8.40 -18.73 -2.11
CA GLY A 113 -9.03 -19.87 -1.46
C GLY A 113 -9.34 -21.05 -2.36
N MET A 114 -9.97 -22.07 -1.80
CA MET A 114 -10.33 -23.30 -2.50
C MET A 114 -11.41 -23.04 -3.55
N ARG A 115 -11.15 -23.47 -4.79
CA ARG A 115 -12.11 -23.37 -5.90
C ARG A 115 -12.41 -24.76 -6.46
N ARG A 116 -13.70 -25.01 -6.71
CA ARG A 116 -14.12 -26.18 -7.45
C ARG A 116 -14.12 -25.86 -8.95
N HIS A 117 -13.36 -26.65 -9.72
CA HIS A 117 -13.37 -26.49 -11.17
C HIS A 117 -14.80 -26.79 -11.72
N PRO A 118 -15.41 -25.86 -12.48
CA PRO A 118 -16.83 -25.98 -12.83
C PRO A 118 -17.14 -27.21 -13.67
N ILE A 119 -16.20 -27.67 -14.50
CA ILE A 119 -16.37 -28.80 -15.40
C ILE A 119 -15.77 -30.08 -14.82
N LEU A 120 -14.51 -30.02 -14.42
CA LEU A 120 -13.74 -31.20 -14.01
C LEU A 120 -13.94 -31.59 -12.53
N ARG A 121 -14.69 -30.76 -11.77
CA ARG A 121 -15.11 -30.99 -10.38
C ARG A 121 -13.97 -31.25 -9.36
N TYR A 122 -12.69 -31.12 -9.74
CA TYR A 122 -11.60 -31.14 -8.77
C TYR A 122 -11.50 -29.78 -8.04
N THR A 123 -11.07 -29.84 -6.83
CA THR A 123 -10.86 -28.67 -6.01
C THR A 123 -9.39 -28.25 -6.10
N ARG A 124 -9.13 -26.99 -6.45
CA ARG A 124 -7.77 -26.41 -6.50
C ARG A 124 -7.70 -25.17 -5.64
N MET A 125 -6.59 -25.03 -4.93
CA MET A 125 -6.28 -23.83 -4.20
C MET A 125 -5.89 -22.70 -5.17
N HIS A 126 -6.53 -21.54 -5.03
CA HIS A 126 -6.13 -20.28 -5.64
C HIS A 126 -5.28 -19.51 -4.67
N THR A 127 -4.00 -19.37 -4.96
CA THR A 127 -2.97 -18.87 -4.05
C THR A 127 -2.89 -17.35 -3.99
N GLY A 128 -3.73 -16.65 -4.78
CA GLY A 128 -3.72 -15.19 -4.84
C GLY A 128 -5.09 -14.58 -5.13
N VAL A 129 -5.07 -13.35 -5.59
CA VAL A 129 -6.23 -12.59 -6.06
C VAL A 129 -5.99 -12.19 -7.51
N ASP A 130 -7.02 -12.37 -8.36
CA ASP A 130 -6.94 -11.97 -9.76
C ASP A 130 -7.62 -10.61 -9.95
N TRP A 131 -6.87 -9.70 -10.56
CA TRP A 131 -7.32 -8.37 -10.97
C TRP A 131 -7.35 -8.29 -12.50
N SER A 132 -8.53 -8.21 -13.09
CA SER A 132 -8.67 -8.02 -14.55
C SER A 132 -8.53 -6.56 -14.94
N GLY A 133 -7.97 -6.31 -16.11
CA GLY A 133 -7.81 -4.97 -16.65
C GLY A 133 -7.25 -5.01 -18.08
N PRO A 134 -7.15 -3.87 -18.76
CA PRO A 134 -6.52 -3.77 -20.08
C PRO A 134 -5.05 -4.19 -20.02
N ILE A 135 -4.59 -4.87 -21.09
CA ILE A 135 -3.14 -5.14 -21.26
C ILE A 135 -2.37 -3.82 -21.25
N GLY A 136 -1.24 -3.80 -20.54
CA GLY A 136 -0.44 -2.58 -20.38
C GLY A 136 -0.81 -1.72 -19.18
N THR A 137 -1.87 -2.07 -18.41
CA THR A 137 -2.18 -1.38 -17.16
C THR A 137 -0.98 -1.45 -16.20
N PRO A 138 -0.50 -0.32 -15.64
CA PRO A 138 0.61 -0.32 -14.71
C PRO A 138 0.34 -1.17 -13.47
N ILE A 139 1.34 -1.97 -13.10
CA ILE A 139 1.39 -2.77 -11.87
C ILE A 139 2.39 -2.12 -10.93
N PHE A 140 2.01 -1.95 -9.66
CA PHE A 140 2.79 -1.28 -8.64
C PHE A 140 3.38 -2.27 -7.63
N ALA A 141 4.58 -1.98 -7.13
CA ALA A 141 5.11 -2.66 -5.95
C ALA A 141 4.15 -2.46 -4.77
N ALA A 142 3.70 -3.53 -4.17
CA ALA A 142 2.74 -3.47 -3.05
C ALA A 142 3.35 -2.91 -1.77
N GLY A 143 4.67 -2.99 -1.62
CA GLY A 143 5.44 -2.46 -0.49
C GLY A 143 6.87 -2.15 -0.88
N ASN A 144 7.62 -1.49 0.01
CA ASN A 144 9.05 -1.35 -0.13
C ASN A 144 9.72 -2.73 -0.05
N GLY A 145 10.74 -2.96 -0.86
CA GLY A 145 11.43 -4.27 -0.84
C GLY A 145 12.53 -4.39 -1.88
N VAL A 146 13.00 -5.62 -2.05
CA VAL A 146 14.02 -6.00 -3.04
C VAL A 146 13.43 -7.04 -3.97
N ILE A 147 13.64 -6.88 -5.28
CA ILE A 147 13.26 -7.88 -6.28
C ILE A 147 14.16 -9.11 -6.10
N ILE A 148 13.56 -10.24 -5.78
CA ILE A 148 14.26 -11.52 -5.63
C ILE A 148 14.09 -12.41 -6.87
N LYS A 149 13.17 -12.07 -7.75
CA LYS A 149 12.96 -12.73 -9.03
C LYS A 149 12.37 -11.78 -10.05
N SER A 150 12.90 -11.77 -11.27
CA SER A 150 12.35 -11.04 -12.42
C SER A 150 12.64 -11.83 -13.69
N GLY A 151 11.62 -12.45 -14.26
CA GLY A 151 11.79 -13.32 -15.42
C GLY A 151 10.54 -14.09 -15.80
N ARG A 152 10.69 -14.99 -16.78
CA ARG A 152 9.60 -15.88 -17.23
C ARG A 152 9.62 -17.17 -16.44
N GLU A 153 8.46 -17.57 -15.96
CA GLU A 153 8.26 -18.84 -15.23
C GLU A 153 7.10 -19.62 -15.84
N SER A 154 7.27 -20.96 -15.90
CA SER A 154 6.25 -21.85 -16.45
C SER A 154 4.94 -21.72 -15.66
N GLY A 155 3.83 -21.55 -16.37
CA GLY A 155 2.50 -21.33 -15.78
C GLY A 155 2.23 -19.90 -15.39
N TYR A 156 3.13 -19.22 -14.68
CA TYR A 156 2.97 -17.84 -14.22
C TYR A 156 3.28 -16.76 -15.28
N GLY A 157 3.92 -17.15 -16.39
CA GLY A 157 4.32 -16.21 -17.43
C GLY A 157 5.46 -15.30 -16.99
N ASN A 158 5.41 -14.02 -17.38
CA ASN A 158 6.34 -13.02 -16.86
C ASN A 158 5.98 -12.70 -15.41
N ARG A 159 6.96 -12.88 -14.51
CA ARG A 159 6.78 -12.83 -13.06
C ARG A 159 7.82 -11.95 -12.40
N ILE A 160 7.39 -11.17 -11.42
CA ILE A 160 8.24 -10.49 -10.44
C ILE A 160 7.89 -11.01 -9.05
N GLU A 161 8.91 -11.24 -8.22
CA GLU A 161 8.79 -11.47 -6.79
C GLU A 161 9.55 -10.39 -6.04
N ILE A 162 8.91 -9.78 -5.05
CA ILE A 162 9.50 -8.75 -4.20
C ILE A 162 9.50 -9.25 -2.77
N GLN A 163 10.70 -9.32 -2.18
CA GLN A 163 10.88 -9.58 -0.75
C GLN A 163 10.73 -8.29 0.03
N HIS A 164 9.85 -8.31 1.02
CA HIS A 164 9.59 -7.24 1.96
C HIS A 164 10.14 -7.58 3.34
N PRO A 165 10.19 -6.61 4.27
CA PRO A 165 10.51 -6.89 5.67
C PRO A 165 9.58 -7.95 6.30
N ASN A 166 10.03 -8.56 7.40
CA ASN A 166 9.25 -9.48 8.23
C ASN A 166 8.79 -10.78 7.51
N GLY A 167 9.58 -11.27 6.54
CA GLY A 167 9.30 -12.54 5.85
C GLY A 167 8.15 -12.51 4.84
N TYR A 168 7.71 -11.31 4.42
CA TYR A 168 6.71 -11.16 3.38
C TYR A 168 7.35 -11.17 1.99
N VAL A 169 6.67 -11.84 1.05
CA VAL A 169 6.98 -11.79 -0.37
C VAL A 169 5.68 -11.51 -1.13
N THR A 170 5.73 -10.60 -2.09
CA THR A 170 4.63 -10.39 -3.04
C THR A 170 5.03 -10.83 -4.43
N THR A 171 4.09 -11.43 -5.16
CA THR A 171 4.34 -11.89 -6.53
C THR A 171 3.34 -11.29 -7.51
N TYR A 172 3.83 -11.01 -8.70
CA TYR A 172 3.08 -10.37 -9.78
C TYR A 172 3.25 -11.20 -11.03
N ASN A 173 2.15 -11.80 -11.48
CA ASN A 173 2.17 -12.84 -12.52
C ASN A 173 1.38 -12.44 -13.76
N HIS A 174 1.60 -13.15 -14.87
CA HIS A 174 0.96 -12.96 -16.18
C HIS A 174 1.24 -11.60 -16.82
N MET A 175 2.35 -10.94 -16.43
CA MET A 175 2.71 -9.61 -16.91
C MET A 175 2.99 -9.61 -18.42
N SER A 176 2.69 -8.52 -19.12
CA SER A 176 3.08 -8.32 -20.52
C SER A 176 4.57 -7.96 -20.64
N GLY A 177 5.11 -7.28 -19.64
CA GLY A 177 6.53 -6.88 -19.58
C GLY A 177 6.88 -6.23 -18.26
N PHE A 178 8.18 -6.04 -18.05
CA PHE A 178 8.75 -5.42 -16.86
C PHE A 178 9.01 -3.92 -17.10
N ALA A 179 8.90 -3.10 -16.07
CA ALA A 179 9.36 -1.72 -16.15
C ALA A 179 10.90 -1.67 -16.19
N ARG A 180 11.43 -0.54 -16.67
CA ARG A 180 12.87 -0.37 -16.80
C ARG A 180 13.57 -0.50 -15.45
N GLY A 181 14.63 -1.30 -15.39
CA GLY A 181 15.44 -1.50 -14.17
C GLY A 181 14.86 -2.50 -13.18
N MET A 182 13.75 -3.18 -13.49
CA MET A 182 13.14 -4.19 -12.62
C MET A 182 13.84 -5.54 -12.80
N VAL A 183 15.06 -5.64 -12.26
CA VAL A 183 15.92 -6.84 -12.27
C VAL A 183 16.13 -7.37 -10.85
N GLU A 184 16.57 -8.62 -10.73
CA GLU A 184 16.93 -9.20 -9.44
C GLU A 184 17.96 -8.36 -8.70
N GLY A 185 17.77 -8.15 -7.40
CA GLY A 185 18.57 -7.28 -6.54
C GLY A 185 18.14 -5.80 -6.56
N ALA A 186 17.28 -5.37 -7.49
CA ALA A 186 16.79 -3.99 -7.52
C ALA A 186 15.90 -3.68 -6.30
N ARG A 187 16.14 -2.53 -5.67
CA ARG A 187 15.27 -2.00 -4.61
C ARG A 187 14.07 -1.30 -5.23
N VAL A 188 12.89 -1.52 -4.68
CA VAL A 188 11.65 -0.88 -5.10
C VAL A 188 10.95 -0.22 -3.93
N ARG A 189 10.21 0.84 -4.24
CA ARG A 189 9.36 1.55 -3.27
C ARG A 189 7.90 1.18 -3.48
N GLN A 190 7.13 1.21 -2.42
CA GLN A 190 5.67 1.06 -2.51
C GLN A 190 5.08 2.06 -3.52
N GLY A 191 4.22 1.56 -4.43
CA GLY A 191 3.63 2.38 -5.49
C GLY A 191 4.52 2.58 -6.73
N GLN A 192 5.77 2.12 -6.72
CA GLN A 192 6.62 2.15 -7.90
C GLN A 192 6.10 1.19 -8.97
N VAL A 193 6.07 1.61 -10.24
CA VAL A 193 5.69 0.74 -11.35
C VAL A 193 6.76 -0.34 -11.53
N VAL A 194 6.36 -1.61 -11.41
CA VAL A 194 7.25 -2.76 -11.58
C VAL A 194 7.06 -3.45 -12.93
N GLY A 195 5.94 -3.20 -13.59
CA GLY A 195 5.66 -3.72 -14.91
C GLY A 195 4.20 -3.50 -15.31
N TYR A 196 3.72 -4.31 -16.26
CA TYR A 196 2.46 -4.04 -16.92
C TYR A 196 1.62 -5.31 -17.01
N LEU A 197 0.31 -5.17 -16.78
CA LEU A 197 -0.67 -6.26 -16.86
C LEU A 197 -0.67 -6.89 -18.26
N GLY A 198 -0.76 -8.20 -18.29
CA GLY A 198 -0.71 -8.99 -19.52
C GLY A 198 -1.57 -10.23 -19.48
N MET A 199 -1.19 -11.21 -20.31
CA MET A 199 -1.84 -12.51 -20.44
C MET A 199 -0.80 -13.60 -20.74
N THR A 200 0.42 -13.46 -20.20
CA THR A 200 1.49 -14.45 -20.44
C THR A 200 1.36 -15.66 -19.53
N GLY A 201 1.90 -16.82 -19.94
CA GLY A 201 1.76 -18.07 -19.21
C GLY A 201 0.39 -18.73 -19.34
N LEU A 202 -0.09 -19.38 -18.29
CA LEU A 202 -1.39 -20.10 -18.29
C LEU A 202 -2.52 -19.14 -17.84
N ALA A 203 -2.81 -18.15 -18.67
CA ALA A 203 -3.88 -17.20 -18.44
C ALA A 203 -4.99 -17.33 -19.49
N THR A 204 -6.25 -17.28 -19.08
CA THR A 204 -7.43 -17.37 -19.97
C THR A 204 -7.95 -16.01 -20.43
N GLY A 205 -7.36 -14.93 -19.95
CA GLY A 205 -7.69 -13.56 -20.30
C GLY A 205 -6.75 -12.59 -19.57
N PRO A 206 -6.71 -11.30 -19.98
CA PRO A 206 -5.83 -10.33 -19.37
C PRO A 206 -6.14 -10.12 -17.88
N HIS A 207 -5.17 -10.40 -17.02
CA HIS A 207 -5.28 -10.17 -15.57
C HIS A 207 -3.90 -10.15 -14.90
N LEU A 208 -3.84 -9.54 -13.72
CA LEU A 208 -2.77 -9.72 -12.77
C LEU A 208 -3.19 -10.80 -11.77
N HIS A 209 -2.42 -11.89 -11.66
CA HIS A 209 -2.49 -12.79 -10.52
C HIS A 209 -1.52 -12.32 -9.45
N TYR A 210 -2.04 -11.83 -8.34
CA TYR A 210 -1.30 -11.22 -7.23
C TYR A 210 -1.34 -12.13 -6.01
N GLU A 211 -0.17 -12.50 -5.49
CA GLU A 211 -0.04 -13.35 -4.32
C GLU A 211 0.73 -12.64 -3.21
N VAL A 212 0.42 -13.01 -1.98
CA VAL A 212 1.20 -12.66 -0.78
C VAL A 212 1.64 -13.96 -0.09
N ILE A 213 2.92 -14.06 0.19
CA ILE A 213 3.54 -15.19 0.88
C ILE A 213 4.13 -14.66 2.18
N VAL A 214 3.87 -15.36 3.28
CA VAL A 214 4.41 -15.03 4.61
C VAL A 214 5.10 -16.28 5.16
N ASN A 215 6.40 -16.19 5.42
CA ASN A 215 7.20 -17.31 5.90
C ASN A 215 7.01 -18.59 5.06
N GLY A 216 6.94 -18.45 3.73
CA GLY A 216 6.78 -19.56 2.79
C GLY A 216 5.32 -20.03 2.56
N HIS A 217 4.33 -19.44 3.23
CA HIS A 217 2.93 -19.82 3.10
C HIS A 217 2.11 -18.76 2.37
N PHE A 218 1.30 -19.16 1.39
CA PHE A 218 0.36 -18.25 0.74
C PHE A 218 -0.73 -17.81 1.70
N VAL A 219 -0.99 -16.50 1.73
CA VAL A 219 -2.05 -15.88 2.56
C VAL A 219 -2.99 -15.06 1.69
N ASP A 220 -4.22 -14.83 2.16
CA ASP A 220 -5.18 -13.98 1.46
C ASP A 220 -4.68 -12.53 1.37
N PRO A 221 -4.34 -12.01 0.17
CA PRO A 221 -3.83 -10.66 0.00
C PRO A 221 -4.75 -9.56 0.51
N LEU A 222 -6.07 -9.82 0.55
CA LEU A 222 -7.07 -8.86 1.00
C LEU A 222 -7.17 -8.78 2.53
N ARG A 223 -6.64 -9.79 3.23
CA ARG A 223 -6.70 -9.91 4.70
C ARG A 223 -5.36 -9.63 5.39
N VAL A 224 -4.30 -9.35 4.64
CA VAL A 224 -3.01 -8.97 5.23
C VAL A 224 -3.21 -7.73 6.10
N LYS A 225 -3.06 -7.92 7.41
CA LYS A 225 -2.98 -6.84 8.39
C LYS A 225 -1.52 -6.51 8.62
N GLN A 226 -1.24 -5.27 8.99
CA GLN A 226 0.08 -4.90 9.49
C GLN A 226 0.32 -5.71 10.78
N ILE A 227 1.17 -6.73 10.71
CA ILE A 227 1.63 -7.40 11.92
C ILE A 227 2.67 -6.47 12.50
N GLY A 228 2.34 -5.85 13.64
CA GLY A 228 3.32 -5.12 14.42
C GLY A 228 4.54 -6.02 14.63
N ARG A 229 5.75 -5.45 14.60
CA ARG A 229 6.97 -6.20 14.89
C ARG A 229 6.73 -7.05 16.14
N ALA A 230 6.76 -8.37 15.97
CA ALA A 230 7.13 -9.23 17.09
C ALA A 230 8.57 -8.87 17.45
N HIS A 231 8.81 -8.66 18.73
CA HIS A 231 10.09 -8.30 19.34
C HIS A 231 11.22 -9.22 18.92
#